data_d6b21847721bed49986cf3028d4c2ad0
#
_entry.id   d6b21847721bed49986cf3028d4c2ad0
#
_cell.length_a   1.000
_cell.length_b   1.000
_cell.length_c   1.000
_cell.angle_alpha   90.00
_cell.angle_beta   90.00
_cell.angle_gamma   90.00
#
_symmetry.space_group_name_H-M   'P 1'
#
loop_
_entity.id
_entity.type
_entity.pdbx_description
1 polymer ?
#
loop_
_entity_poly.entity_id
_entity_poly.type
_entity_poly.pdbx_seq_one_letter_code
_entity_poly.pdbx_strand_id
1 'polypeptide(L)'
;MKVLLLGGTEFFAPFIADELAARGHLPAVLSKSNHDFGDGVPRFAEDPRDASAVLAAVTSWRPHALIDMLHDTPEQARLTLEACRGRVERSLHLSSAVVYGPNPTCPIDEEADTLRADLASPLASARIEADEVILAAIADGLPAAILRLPHLYGPRDPHCAEWFFAKRALEGRTRIAVPDAGLHICHRGFVQNMAWGVVRALTAARAPGQVYNLGEEKLYTLAQLTRAVARALDHGWDIYSVPGHLWRTPYDHTSFYDLRKARAHLRYRDRMIPRDGLELTLAWLCQEPRGDDWSWPDIDDPFDYERENALIDEHGRKLDL
;
A
#
# COMPACT_ATOMS: atom_id res chain seq x y z
N MET A 1 16.44 -18.01 6.61
CA MET A 1 15.15 -18.74 6.67
C MET A 1 14.63 -18.94 5.25
N LYS A 2 13.92 -20.03 4.99
CA LYS A 2 13.07 -20.17 3.81
C LYS A 2 11.77 -19.41 4.05
N VAL A 3 11.35 -18.56 3.13
CA VAL A 3 10.15 -17.70 3.26
C VAL A 3 9.28 -17.88 2.01
N LEU A 4 8.03 -18.31 2.20
CA LEU A 4 7.07 -18.42 1.11
C LEU A 4 6.23 -17.14 1.03
N LEU A 5 6.20 -16.51 -0.13
CA LEU A 5 5.34 -15.39 -0.45
C LEU A 5 4.09 -15.92 -1.13
N LEU A 6 2.91 -15.68 -0.58
CA LEU A 6 1.63 -16.01 -1.20
C LEU A 6 1.05 -14.84 -1.94
N GLY A 7 0.80 -14.99 -3.23
CA GLY A 7 0.35 -13.93 -4.10
C GLY A 7 1.48 -12.97 -4.41
N GLY A 8 1.09 -11.73 -4.52
CA GLY A 8 2.01 -10.68 -4.92
C GLY A 8 1.91 -10.43 -6.41
N THR A 9 1.74 -9.17 -6.68
CA THR A 9 1.77 -8.61 -8.03
C THR A 9 3.22 -8.37 -8.43
N GLU A 10 3.42 -8.02 -9.67
CA GLU A 10 4.69 -7.51 -10.21
C GLU A 10 5.16 -6.24 -9.48
N PHE A 11 4.33 -5.68 -8.61
CA PHE A 11 4.60 -4.45 -7.86
C PHE A 11 5.31 -4.72 -6.54
N PHE A 12 4.70 -5.42 -5.56
CA PHE A 12 5.23 -5.46 -4.20
C PHE A 12 6.08 -6.69 -3.89
N ALA A 13 5.68 -7.86 -4.41
CA ALA A 13 6.39 -9.11 -4.13
C ALA A 13 7.87 -9.10 -4.53
N PRO A 14 8.29 -8.54 -5.67
CA PRO A 14 9.69 -8.46 -6.05
C PRO A 14 10.54 -7.71 -5.01
N PHE A 15 10.06 -6.58 -4.50
CA PHE A 15 10.79 -5.79 -3.51
C PHE A 15 10.92 -6.53 -2.17
N ILE A 16 9.91 -7.34 -1.78
CA ILE A 16 10.00 -8.19 -0.59
C ILE A 16 11.00 -9.32 -0.83
N ALA A 17 10.98 -9.96 -2.00
CA ALA A 17 11.91 -11.02 -2.36
C ALA A 17 13.36 -10.54 -2.37
N ASP A 18 13.62 -9.38 -2.98
CA ASP A 18 14.93 -8.73 -3.02
C ASP A 18 15.44 -8.41 -1.60
N GLU A 19 14.58 -7.83 -0.75
CA GLU A 19 14.95 -7.47 0.62
C GLU A 19 15.22 -8.72 1.49
N LEU A 20 14.46 -9.81 1.28
CA LEU A 20 14.72 -11.10 1.91
C LEU A 20 16.08 -11.68 1.47
N ALA A 21 16.34 -11.72 0.16
CA ALA A 21 17.59 -12.23 -0.40
C ALA A 21 18.80 -11.42 0.06
N ALA A 22 18.70 -10.09 0.07
CA ALA A 22 19.75 -9.20 0.56
C ALA A 22 20.13 -9.43 2.03
N ARG A 23 19.25 -10.12 2.80
CA ARG A 23 19.45 -10.49 4.21
C ARG A 23 19.81 -11.96 4.42
N GLY A 24 20.10 -12.68 3.34
CA GLY A 24 20.45 -14.10 3.40
C GLY A 24 19.25 -15.00 3.72
N HIS A 25 18.02 -14.55 3.50
CA HIS A 25 16.85 -15.41 3.49
C HIS A 25 16.64 -16.00 2.10
N LEU A 26 15.93 -17.10 2.01
CA LEU A 26 15.60 -17.77 0.76
C LEU A 26 14.11 -17.57 0.45
N PRO A 27 13.76 -16.58 -0.38
CA PRO A 27 12.38 -16.40 -0.79
C PRO A 27 11.96 -17.45 -1.80
N ALA A 28 10.68 -17.79 -1.81
CA ALA A 28 9.99 -18.49 -2.88
C ALA A 28 8.62 -17.84 -3.06
N VAL A 29 8.04 -17.87 -4.25
CA VAL A 29 6.77 -17.19 -4.56
C VAL A 29 5.77 -18.18 -5.11
N LEU A 30 4.54 -18.17 -4.56
CA LEU A 30 3.38 -18.84 -5.14
C LEU A 30 2.50 -17.78 -5.80
N SER A 31 2.49 -17.72 -7.13
CA SER A 31 1.77 -16.72 -7.89
C SER A 31 1.51 -17.18 -9.32
N LYS A 32 0.36 -16.78 -9.89
CA LYS A 32 0.06 -16.91 -11.32
C LYS A 32 0.84 -15.93 -12.20
N SER A 33 1.41 -14.88 -11.63
CA SER A 33 2.20 -13.90 -12.38
C SER A 33 3.39 -14.56 -13.07
N ASN A 34 3.64 -14.19 -14.31
CA ASN A 34 4.82 -14.63 -15.05
C ASN A 34 6.05 -13.75 -14.78
N HIS A 35 5.96 -12.86 -13.80
CA HIS A 35 7.05 -11.98 -13.45
C HIS A 35 8.29 -12.77 -12.98
N ASP A 36 9.45 -12.31 -13.40
CA ASP A 36 10.72 -12.80 -12.88
C ASP A 36 10.99 -12.13 -11.52
N PHE A 37 11.05 -12.94 -10.46
CA PHE A 37 11.32 -12.48 -9.10
C PHE A 37 12.83 -12.45 -8.77
N GLY A 38 13.67 -12.55 -9.78
CA GLY A 38 15.14 -12.55 -9.66
C GLY A 38 15.77 -13.94 -9.69
N ASP A 39 17.09 -13.96 -9.95
CA ASP A 39 17.85 -15.20 -10.08
C ASP A 39 17.78 -16.05 -8.81
N GLY A 40 17.37 -17.31 -8.98
CA GLY A 40 17.35 -18.27 -7.89
C GLY A 40 16.14 -18.19 -6.95
N VAL A 41 15.12 -17.37 -7.24
CA VAL A 41 13.86 -17.37 -6.51
C VAL A 41 12.90 -18.40 -7.10
N PRO A 42 12.64 -19.55 -6.39
CA PRO A 42 11.72 -20.56 -6.88
C PRO A 42 10.31 -19.98 -7.00
N ARG A 43 9.65 -20.31 -8.12
CA ARG A 43 8.27 -19.92 -8.37
C ARG A 43 7.39 -21.17 -8.47
N PHE A 44 6.29 -21.15 -7.73
CA PHE A 44 5.17 -22.08 -7.87
C PHE A 44 4.10 -21.38 -8.71
N ALA A 45 3.96 -21.78 -9.97
CA ALA A 45 3.11 -21.11 -10.97
C ALA A 45 1.66 -21.59 -10.87
N GLU A 46 1.07 -21.48 -9.67
CA GLU A 46 -0.29 -21.93 -9.36
C GLU A 46 -1.10 -20.78 -8.74
N ASP A 47 -2.41 -21.01 -8.58
CA ASP A 47 -3.28 -20.02 -7.93
C ASP A 47 -3.05 -20.00 -6.41
N PRO A 48 -2.56 -18.90 -5.85
CA PRO A 48 -2.39 -18.80 -4.40
C PRO A 48 -3.74 -18.69 -3.63
N ARG A 49 -4.87 -18.65 -4.34
CA ARG A 49 -6.22 -18.77 -3.76
C ARG A 49 -6.72 -20.23 -3.73
N ASP A 50 -5.99 -21.16 -4.33
CA ASP A 50 -6.29 -22.59 -4.26
C ASP A 50 -5.61 -23.22 -3.04
N ALA A 51 -6.43 -23.76 -2.12
CA ALA A 51 -5.95 -24.42 -0.91
C ALA A 51 -4.97 -25.57 -1.20
N SER A 52 -5.20 -26.35 -2.26
CA SER A 52 -4.35 -27.47 -2.65
C SER A 52 -2.98 -26.98 -3.15
N ALA A 53 -2.92 -25.90 -3.91
CA ALA A 53 -1.70 -25.28 -4.39
C ALA A 53 -0.87 -24.71 -3.23
N VAL A 54 -1.51 -23.99 -2.29
CA VAL A 54 -0.85 -23.44 -1.11
C VAL A 54 -0.29 -24.58 -0.25
N LEU A 55 -1.07 -25.62 0.02
CA LEU A 55 -0.63 -26.78 0.81
C LEU A 55 0.52 -27.53 0.14
N ALA A 56 0.46 -27.70 -1.19
CA ALA A 56 1.53 -28.34 -1.96
C ALA A 56 2.83 -27.53 -1.90
N ALA A 57 2.77 -26.21 -2.06
CA ALA A 57 3.91 -25.32 -1.97
C ALA A 57 4.53 -25.35 -0.56
N VAL A 58 3.72 -25.24 0.50
CA VAL A 58 4.18 -25.34 1.90
C VAL A 58 4.81 -26.71 2.19
N THR A 59 4.22 -27.79 1.71
CA THR A 59 4.71 -29.15 1.96
C THR A 59 6.03 -29.43 1.23
N SER A 60 6.14 -29.01 -0.04
CA SER A 60 7.32 -29.27 -0.87
C SER A 60 8.49 -28.34 -0.52
N TRP A 61 8.23 -27.04 -0.35
CA TRP A 61 9.25 -26.06 -0.05
C TRP A 61 9.69 -26.08 1.42
N ARG A 62 8.78 -26.43 2.33
CA ARG A 62 8.98 -26.44 3.80
C ARG A 62 9.52 -25.08 4.28
N PRO A 63 8.75 -24.00 4.12
CA PRO A 63 9.15 -22.68 4.57
C PRO A 63 9.20 -22.62 6.11
N HIS A 64 10.12 -21.82 6.65
CA HIS A 64 10.12 -21.46 8.06
C HIS A 64 9.08 -20.35 8.35
N ALA A 65 8.80 -19.52 7.35
CA ALA A 65 7.86 -18.44 7.48
C ALA A 65 7.05 -18.23 6.19
N LEU A 66 5.88 -17.62 6.34
CA LEU A 66 4.98 -17.31 5.25
C LEU A 66 4.59 -15.83 5.31
N ILE A 67 4.55 -15.16 4.16
CA ILE A 67 4.00 -13.81 4.00
C ILE A 67 2.80 -13.89 3.06
N ASP A 68 1.63 -13.60 3.62
CA ASP A 68 0.36 -13.57 2.88
C ASP A 68 0.09 -12.14 2.39
N MET A 69 0.11 -11.97 1.07
CA MET A 69 -0.22 -10.71 0.39
C MET A 69 -1.63 -10.71 -0.22
N LEU A 70 -2.41 -11.78 0.02
CA LEU A 70 -3.77 -11.98 -0.48
C LEU A 70 -4.81 -11.90 0.64
N HIS A 71 -4.51 -11.17 1.66
CA HIS A 71 -5.37 -10.96 2.83
C HIS A 71 -6.60 -10.10 2.49
N ASP A 72 -7.38 -10.54 1.48
CA ASP A 72 -8.48 -9.77 0.90
C ASP A 72 -9.85 -10.21 1.40
N THR A 73 -9.99 -11.48 1.84
CA THR A 73 -11.25 -12.04 2.33
C THR A 73 -11.04 -12.97 3.51
N PRO A 74 -12.07 -13.19 4.36
CA PRO A 74 -11.98 -14.13 5.48
C PRO A 74 -11.76 -15.58 5.03
N GLU A 75 -12.23 -15.98 3.84
CA GLU A 75 -11.98 -17.30 3.27
C GLU A 75 -10.51 -17.49 2.96
N GLN A 76 -9.87 -16.49 2.34
CA GLN A 76 -8.45 -16.51 2.04
C GLN A 76 -7.62 -16.54 3.33
N ALA A 77 -8.01 -15.76 4.34
CA ALA A 77 -7.35 -15.79 5.64
C ALA A 77 -7.40 -17.19 6.29
N ARG A 78 -8.58 -17.85 6.28
CA ARG A 78 -8.72 -19.22 6.81
C ARG A 78 -7.87 -20.22 6.05
N LEU A 79 -7.85 -20.14 4.72
CA LEU A 79 -7.02 -21.00 3.86
C LEU A 79 -5.55 -20.90 4.23
N THR A 80 -5.04 -19.67 4.33
CA THR A 80 -3.64 -19.43 4.69
C THR A 80 -3.32 -19.94 6.09
N LEU A 81 -4.21 -19.72 7.07
CA LEU A 81 -4.05 -20.23 8.43
C LEU A 81 -3.97 -21.75 8.49
N GLU A 82 -4.84 -22.43 7.75
CA GLU A 82 -4.85 -23.90 7.68
C GLU A 82 -3.56 -24.44 7.08
N ALA A 83 -3.06 -23.80 6.03
CA ALA A 83 -1.78 -24.16 5.42
C ALA A 83 -0.59 -23.91 6.35
N CYS A 84 -0.65 -22.87 7.20
CA CYS A 84 0.43 -22.52 8.13
C CYS A 84 0.47 -23.41 9.37
N ARG A 85 -0.67 -23.86 9.88
CA ARG A 85 -0.81 -24.51 11.18
C ARG A 85 0.10 -25.75 11.31
N GLY A 86 1.07 -25.66 12.22
CA GLY A 86 2.06 -26.73 12.48
C GLY A 86 3.10 -26.94 11.38
N ARG A 87 3.16 -26.07 10.38
CA ARG A 87 4.07 -26.20 9.23
C ARG A 87 5.04 -25.05 9.07
N VAL A 88 4.70 -23.86 9.63
CA VAL A 88 5.57 -22.70 9.65
C VAL A 88 5.78 -22.20 11.08
N GLU A 89 6.92 -21.59 11.34
CA GLU A 89 7.26 -21.02 12.65
C GLU A 89 6.57 -19.68 12.88
N ARG A 90 6.22 -18.95 11.81
CA ARG A 90 5.53 -17.67 11.85
C ARG A 90 4.89 -17.29 10.52
N SER A 91 3.87 -16.44 10.57
CA SER A 91 3.26 -15.87 9.38
C SER A 91 3.04 -14.36 9.53
N LEU A 92 3.12 -13.65 8.41
CA LEU A 92 2.72 -12.27 8.29
C LEU A 92 1.55 -12.16 7.33
N HIS A 93 0.53 -11.37 7.69
CA HIS A 93 -0.64 -11.09 6.89
C HIS A 93 -0.65 -9.60 6.54
N LEU A 94 -0.55 -9.29 5.24
CA LEU A 94 -0.50 -7.92 4.76
C LEU A 94 -1.91 -7.40 4.56
N SER A 95 -2.40 -6.71 5.57
CA SER A 95 -3.68 -6.01 5.56
C SER A 95 -3.52 -4.57 5.04
N SER A 96 -4.56 -3.80 5.08
CA SER A 96 -4.58 -2.42 4.62
C SER A 96 -5.12 -1.49 5.70
N ALA A 97 -4.58 -0.29 5.76
CA ALA A 97 -5.09 0.77 6.62
C ALA A 97 -6.49 1.29 6.19
N VAL A 98 -7.02 0.82 5.05
CA VAL A 98 -8.42 1.06 4.65
C VAL A 98 -9.42 0.57 5.70
N VAL A 99 -9.02 -0.40 6.53
CA VAL A 99 -9.86 -0.92 7.63
C VAL A 99 -10.25 0.14 8.66
N TYR A 100 -9.50 1.22 8.77
CA TYR A 100 -9.83 2.32 9.68
C TYR A 100 -10.82 3.32 9.09
N GLY A 101 -10.92 3.41 7.76
CA GLY A 101 -11.71 4.44 7.08
C GLY A 101 -11.33 5.86 7.47
N PRO A 102 -12.19 6.84 7.18
CA PRO A 102 -12.05 8.18 7.72
C PRO A 102 -12.20 8.14 9.25
N ASN A 103 -11.12 8.45 9.96
CA ASN A 103 -11.10 8.41 11.42
C ASN A 103 -10.90 9.83 11.98
N PRO A 104 -11.73 10.28 12.93
CA PRO A 104 -11.59 11.60 13.53
C PRO A 104 -10.38 11.74 14.43
N THR A 105 -9.82 10.61 14.89
CA THR A 105 -8.63 10.60 15.76
C THR A 105 -7.37 10.45 14.94
N CYS A 106 -6.45 11.39 15.01
CA CYS A 106 -5.16 11.37 14.35
C CYS A 106 -4.02 11.67 15.35
N PRO A 107 -2.91 10.94 15.33
CA PRO A 107 -2.64 9.77 14.48
C PRO A 107 -3.47 8.54 14.89
N ILE A 108 -3.83 7.70 13.91
CA ILE A 108 -4.57 6.46 14.13
C ILE A 108 -3.59 5.37 14.56
N ASP A 109 -3.75 4.84 15.76
CA ASP A 109 -2.95 3.71 16.24
C ASP A 109 -3.62 2.35 15.96
N GLU A 110 -2.94 1.26 16.30
CA GLU A 110 -3.41 -0.09 16.02
C GLU A 110 -4.58 -0.55 16.93
N GLU A 111 -4.85 0.17 18.02
CA GLU A 111 -5.96 -0.08 18.93
C GLU A 111 -7.23 0.69 18.53
N ALA A 112 -7.12 1.57 17.51
CA ALA A 112 -8.27 2.30 16.99
C ALA A 112 -9.31 1.35 16.41
N ASP A 113 -10.58 1.68 16.61
CA ASP A 113 -11.70 0.94 16.03
C ASP A 113 -11.57 0.87 14.52
N THR A 114 -11.86 -0.29 13.96
CA THR A 114 -12.03 -0.44 12.53
C THR A 114 -13.36 0.15 12.08
N LEU A 115 -13.47 0.45 10.80
CA LEU A 115 -14.67 1.05 10.22
C LEU A 115 -15.88 0.14 10.46
N ARG A 116 -16.98 0.74 10.87
CA ARG A 116 -18.25 -0.01 11.07
C ARG A 116 -18.74 -0.59 9.74
N ALA A 117 -19.28 -1.78 9.78
CA ALA A 117 -19.73 -2.52 8.59
C ALA A 117 -20.74 -1.75 7.72
N ASP A 118 -21.61 -0.93 8.34
CA ASP A 118 -22.60 -0.10 7.64
C ASP A 118 -22.00 1.11 6.89
N LEU A 119 -20.75 1.44 7.18
CA LEU A 119 -20.00 2.56 6.55
C LEU A 119 -18.85 2.06 5.67
N ALA A 120 -18.51 0.79 5.75
CA ALA A 120 -17.39 0.21 5.05
C ALA A 120 -17.73 -0.08 3.57
N SER A 121 -16.79 0.19 2.68
CA SER A 121 -16.87 -0.36 1.32
C SER A 121 -16.76 -1.89 1.37
N PRO A 122 -17.25 -2.61 0.34
CA PRO A 122 -17.11 -4.07 0.29
C PRO A 122 -15.67 -4.55 0.50
N LEU A 123 -14.70 -3.82 -0.04
CA LEU A 123 -13.27 -4.11 0.14
C LEU A 123 -12.83 -3.93 1.60
N ALA A 124 -13.24 -2.85 2.24
CA ALA A 124 -12.90 -2.59 3.65
C ALA A 124 -13.54 -3.62 4.57
N SER A 125 -14.84 -3.96 4.37
CA SER A 125 -15.52 -5.00 5.14
C SER A 125 -14.81 -6.34 5.04
N ALA A 126 -14.51 -6.80 3.83
CA ALA A 126 -13.84 -8.08 3.62
C ALA A 126 -12.46 -8.14 4.31
N ARG A 127 -11.71 -7.04 4.28
CA ARG A 127 -10.41 -6.97 4.97
C ARG A 127 -10.54 -6.92 6.49
N ILE A 128 -11.55 -6.25 7.03
CA ILE A 128 -11.85 -6.26 8.47
C ILE A 128 -12.15 -7.69 8.92
N GLU A 129 -13.05 -8.38 8.22
CA GLU A 129 -13.39 -9.77 8.52
C GLU A 129 -12.18 -10.71 8.39
N ALA A 130 -11.28 -10.47 7.43
CA ALA A 130 -10.03 -11.21 7.31
C ALA A 130 -9.09 -10.94 8.50
N ASP A 131 -8.94 -9.67 8.93
CA ASP A 131 -8.17 -9.31 10.13
C ASP A 131 -8.73 -10.04 11.36
N GLU A 132 -10.06 -10.10 11.54
CA GLU A 132 -10.72 -10.76 12.66
C GLU A 132 -10.40 -12.27 12.70
N VAL A 133 -10.37 -12.94 11.55
CA VAL A 133 -9.98 -14.35 11.44
C VAL A 133 -8.55 -14.57 11.93
N ILE A 134 -7.61 -13.71 11.54
CA ILE A 134 -6.21 -13.81 11.97
C ILE A 134 -6.08 -13.48 13.46
N LEU A 135 -6.77 -12.43 13.94
CA LEU A 135 -6.74 -12.04 15.36
C LEU A 135 -7.25 -13.17 16.27
N ALA A 136 -8.31 -13.87 15.85
CA ALA A 136 -8.80 -15.04 16.57
C ALA A 136 -7.75 -16.14 16.64
N ALA A 137 -7.05 -16.44 15.52
CA ALA A 137 -5.99 -17.43 15.50
C ALA A 137 -4.78 -17.01 16.34
N ILE A 138 -4.45 -15.73 16.39
CA ILE A 138 -3.42 -15.18 17.28
C ILE A 138 -3.79 -15.40 18.75
N ALA A 139 -5.04 -15.14 19.12
CA ALA A 139 -5.54 -15.38 20.48
C ALA A 139 -5.46 -16.87 20.87
N ASP A 140 -5.61 -17.78 19.90
CA ASP A 140 -5.40 -19.22 20.05
C ASP A 140 -3.93 -19.66 20.05
N GLY A 141 -2.99 -18.71 20.01
CA GLY A 141 -1.55 -18.94 20.14
C GLY A 141 -0.81 -19.14 18.82
N LEU A 142 -1.44 -18.82 17.66
CA LEU A 142 -0.70 -18.86 16.40
C LEU A 142 0.35 -17.74 16.36
N PRO A 143 1.62 -18.01 15.99
CA PRO A 143 2.67 -17.01 15.90
C PRO A 143 2.54 -16.18 14.59
N ALA A 144 1.45 -15.46 14.44
CA ALA A 144 1.15 -14.59 13.31
C ALA A 144 1.23 -13.11 13.68
N ALA A 145 1.36 -12.24 12.69
CA ALA A 145 1.21 -10.79 12.85
C ALA A 145 0.47 -10.19 11.64
N ILE A 146 -0.22 -9.08 11.87
CA ILE A 146 -0.89 -8.30 10.83
C ILE A 146 -0.11 -7.01 10.60
N LEU A 147 0.10 -6.67 9.34
CA LEU A 147 0.66 -5.38 8.93
C LEU A 147 -0.39 -4.60 8.15
N ARG A 148 -0.90 -3.52 8.71
CA ARG A 148 -1.82 -2.59 8.05
C ARG A 148 -1.00 -1.57 7.28
N LEU A 149 -0.98 -1.74 5.96
CA LEU A 149 -0.21 -0.93 5.04
C LEU A 149 -1.06 0.24 4.54
N PRO A 150 -0.49 1.45 4.38
CA PRO A 150 -1.17 2.57 3.74
C PRO A 150 -1.28 2.34 2.23
N HIS A 151 -1.77 3.34 1.51
CA HIS A 151 -1.63 3.35 0.05
C HIS A 151 -0.15 3.26 -0.33
N LEU A 152 0.19 2.21 -1.07
CA LEU A 152 1.56 1.99 -1.57
C LEU A 152 1.76 2.75 -2.87
N TYR A 153 2.98 3.26 -3.07
CA TYR A 153 3.39 3.85 -4.33
C TYR A 153 4.83 3.46 -4.68
N GLY A 154 5.17 3.56 -5.94
CA GLY A 154 6.51 3.21 -6.44
C GLY A 154 6.48 2.80 -7.90
N PRO A 155 7.66 2.50 -8.48
CA PRO A 155 7.73 1.91 -9.82
C PRO A 155 6.92 0.62 -9.90
N ARG A 156 6.17 0.46 -11.01
CA ARG A 156 5.29 -0.69 -11.28
C ARG A 156 4.01 -0.75 -10.44
N ASP A 157 3.65 0.33 -9.74
CA ASP A 157 2.36 0.41 -9.06
C ASP A 157 1.22 0.28 -10.08
N PRO A 158 0.33 -0.73 -9.96
CA PRO A 158 -0.77 -0.91 -10.90
C PRO A 158 -1.83 0.20 -10.79
N HIS A 159 -1.99 0.78 -9.61
CA HIS A 159 -2.98 1.83 -9.35
C HIS A 159 -2.46 3.22 -9.69
N CYS A 160 -1.21 3.52 -9.35
CA CYS A 160 -0.50 4.73 -9.74
C CYS A 160 -1.26 6.04 -9.46
N ALA A 161 -1.59 6.31 -8.22
CA ALA A 161 -2.25 7.56 -7.83
C ALA A 161 -1.48 8.81 -8.31
N GLU A 162 -0.16 8.72 -8.41
CA GLU A 162 0.73 9.78 -8.90
C GLU A 162 0.47 10.12 -10.37
N TRP A 163 -0.14 9.21 -11.15
CA TRP A 163 -0.49 9.47 -12.55
C TRP A 163 -1.50 10.61 -12.70
N PHE A 164 -2.39 10.76 -11.72
CA PHE A 164 -3.31 11.91 -11.68
C PHE A 164 -2.59 13.25 -11.84
N PHE A 165 -1.45 13.39 -11.19
CA PHE A 165 -0.63 14.61 -11.24
C PHE A 165 0.34 14.58 -12.43
N ALA A 166 1.02 13.46 -12.64
CA ALA A 166 2.04 13.33 -13.66
C ALA A 166 1.51 13.58 -15.06
N LYS A 167 0.33 13.03 -15.42
CA LYS A 167 -0.31 13.26 -16.73
C LYS A 167 -0.55 14.74 -16.98
N ARG A 168 -1.06 15.48 -15.98
CA ARG A 168 -1.26 16.94 -16.10
C ARG A 168 0.02 17.70 -16.41
N ALA A 169 1.11 17.34 -15.75
CA ALA A 169 2.42 17.96 -15.99
C ALA A 169 2.95 17.59 -17.39
N LEU A 170 2.88 16.33 -17.78
CA LEU A 170 3.34 15.85 -19.10
C LEU A 170 2.55 16.46 -20.25
N GLU A 171 1.28 16.77 -20.05
CA GLU A 171 0.41 17.46 -21.03
C GLU A 171 0.53 19.00 -20.98
N GLY A 172 1.45 19.52 -20.16
CA GLY A 172 1.73 20.95 -20.08
C GLY A 172 0.60 21.78 -19.45
N ARG A 173 -0.23 21.18 -18.60
CA ARG A 173 -1.29 21.91 -17.88
C ARG A 173 -0.66 22.95 -16.96
N THR A 174 -1.14 24.16 -17.02
CA THR A 174 -0.62 25.29 -16.20
C THR A 174 -1.41 25.53 -14.92
N ARG A 175 -2.55 24.86 -14.76
CA ARG A 175 -3.46 24.98 -13.62
C ARG A 175 -3.84 23.60 -13.13
N ILE A 176 -3.97 23.44 -11.79
CA ILE A 176 -4.46 22.23 -11.17
C ILE A 176 -5.38 22.56 -9.99
N ALA A 177 -6.51 21.85 -9.91
CA ALA A 177 -7.43 21.95 -8.79
C ALA A 177 -7.08 20.94 -7.70
N VAL A 178 -7.09 21.40 -6.44
CA VAL A 178 -7.00 20.55 -5.25
C VAL A 178 -8.18 20.83 -4.32
N PRO A 179 -8.81 19.78 -3.73
CA PRO A 179 -9.89 19.97 -2.78
C PRO A 179 -9.41 20.64 -1.49
N ASP A 180 -10.23 21.51 -0.90
CA ASP A 180 -10.11 22.02 0.46
C ASP A 180 -8.70 22.52 0.81
N ALA A 181 -8.16 23.38 -0.05
CA ALA A 181 -6.82 23.96 0.03
C ALA A 181 -5.68 22.91 0.05
N GLY A 182 -5.96 21.66 -0.31
CA GLY A 182 -4.98 20.57 -0.31
C GLY A 182 -4.43 20.27 1.08
N LEU A 183 -5.24 20.46 2.15
CA LEU A 183 -4.84 20.24 3.53
C LEU A 183 -4.89 18.78 3.97
N HIS A 184 -5.48 17.89 3.19
CA HIS A 184 -5.50 16.47 3.49
C HIS A 184 -4.08 15.92 3.65
N ILE A 185 -3.84 15.17 4.71
CA ILE A 185 -2.55 14.51 4.94
C ILE A 185 -2.54 13.20 4.15
N CYS A 186 -1.56 13.04 3.27
CA CYS A 186 -1.36 11.85 2.45
C CYS A 186 -0.33 10.95 3.12
N HIS A 187 -0.79 10.03 3.99
CA HIS A 187 0.11 9.04 4.58
C HIS A 187 0.20 7.82 3.66
N ARG A 188 1.31 7.73 2.95
CA ARG A 188 1.59 6.71 1.94
C ARG A 188 2.72 5.82 2.37
N GLY A 189 3.05 4.83 1.56
CA GLY A 189 4.20 3.96 1.76
C GLY A 189 4.99 3.75 0.47
N PHE A 190 6.23 4.22 0.40
CA PHE A 190 7.09 3.88 -0.71
C PHE A 190 7.41 2.38 -0.69
N VAL A 191 7.21 1.71 -1.81
CA VAL A 191 7.23 0.24 -1.90
C VAL A 191 8.48 -0.41 -1.30
N GLN A 192 9.67 0.17 -1.48
CA GLN A 192 10.91 -0.38 -0.91
C GLN A 192 10.99 -0.19 0.61
N ASN A 193 10.50 0.94 1.15
CA ASN A 193 10.42 1.14 2.60
C ASN A 193 9.44 0.14 3.22
N MET A 194 8.30 -0.11 2.56
CA MET A 194 7.31 -1.07 3.05
C MET A 194 7.85 -2.50 2.99
N ALA A 195 8.54 -2.89 1.91
CA ALA A 195 9.21 -4.19 1.82
C ALA A 195 10.24 -4.39 2.95
N TRP A 196 11.03 -3.35 3.25
CA TRP A 196 11.91 -3.34 4.41
C TRP A 196 11.14 -3.55 5.71
N GLY A 197 10.03 -2.81 5.94
CA GLY A 197 9.18 -2.95 7.12
C GLY A 197 8.60 -4.36 7.27
N VAL A 198 8.15 -4.98 6.18
CA VAL A 198 7.65 -6.36 6.15
C VAL A 198 8.73 -7.34 6.60
N VAL A 199 9.95 -7.24 6.04
CA VAL A 199 11.05 -8.14 6.42
C VAL A 199 11.50 -7.89 7.87
N ARG A 200 11.43 -6.65 8.35
CA ARG A 200 11.67 -6.36 9.78
C ARG A 200 10.64 -7.03 10.68
N ALA A 201 9.36 -6.96 10.31
CA ALA A 201 8.30 -7.64 11.07
C ALA A 201 8.50 -9.16 11.07
N LEU A 202 8.87 -9.75 9.94
CA LEU A 202 9.14 -11.18 9.83
C LEU A 202 10.23 -11.64 10.80
N THR A 203 11.26 -10.83 11.02
CA THR A 203 12.45 -11.20 11.81
C THR A 203 12.42 -10.73 13.25
N ALA A 204 11.53 -9.81 13.61
CA ALA A 204 11.46 -9.26 14.97
C ALA A 204 10.87 -10.27 15.95
N ALA A 205 11.53 -10.45 17.11
CA ALA A 205 11.05 -11.36 18.16
C ALA A 205 9.72 -10.90 18.79
N ARG A 206 9.42 -9.61 18.72
CA ARG A 206 8.19 -9.02 19.28
C ARG A 206 7.01 -8.99 18.32
N ALA A 207 7.21 -9.42 17.06
CA ALA A 207 6.16 -9.32 16.04
C ALA A 207 5.02 -10.34 16.20
N PRO A 208 5.28 -11.61 16.57
CA PRO A 208 4.19 -12.56 16.75
C PRO A 208 3.14 -12.07 17.76
N GLY A 209 1.88 -12.19 17.41
CA GLY A 209 0.75 -11.77 18.23
C GLY A 209 0.39 -10.28 18.09
N GLN A 210 0.97 -9.55 17.15
CA GLN A 210 0.81 -8.10 17.07
C GLN A 210 0.18 -7.66 15.75
N VAL A 211 -0.49 -6.50 15.81
CA VAL A 211 -0.85 -5.68 14.66
C VAL A 211 0.11 -4.50 14.59
N TYR A 212 0.52 -4.11 13.40
CA TYR A 212 1.36 -2.94 13.17
C TYR A 212 0.82 -2.07 12.05
N ASN A 213 0.80 -0.77 12.27
CA ASN A 213 0.73 0.20 11.20
C ASN A 213 2.14 0.42 10.61
N LEU A 214 2.24 0.43 9.29
CA LEU A 214 3.42 0.88 8.57
C LEU A 214 3.08 2.10 7.72
N GLY A 215 4.09 2.86 7.33
CA GLY A 215 3.95 4.05 6.51
C GLY A 215 5.21 4.88 6.51
N GLU A 216 5.25 5.93 5.71
CA GLU A 216 6.37 6.86 5.68
C GLU A 216 6.44 7.70 6.96
N GLU A 217 7.66 8.00 7.42
CA GLU A 217 7.89 8.82 8.61
C GLU A 217 7.69 10.32 8.35
N LYS A 218 7.83 10.76 7.09
CA LYS A 218 7.61 12.14 6.64
C LYS A 218 6.41 12.18 5.72
N LEU A 219 5.49 13.05 6.02
CA LEU A 219 4.20 13.14 5.33
C LEU A 219 4.15 14.38 4.45
N TYR A 220 3.32 14.30 3.41
CA TYR A 220 2.89 15.44 2.62
C TYR A 220 1.43 15.77 2.90
N THR A 221 1.07 17.03 2.90
CA THR A 221 -0.30 17.40 2.56
C THR A 221 -0.49 17.23 1.06
N LEU A 222 -1.74 17.17 0.61
CA LEU A 222 -2.05 17.08 -0.83
C LEU A 222 -1.42 18.24 -1.62
N ALA A 223 -1.48 19.47 -1.09
CA ALA A 223 -0.84 20.63 -1.72
C ALA A 223 0.69 20.48 -1.79
N GLN A 224 1.32 19.97 -0.74
CA GLN A 224 2.76 19.69 -0.74
C GLN A 224 3.14 18.59 -1.72
N LEU A 225 2.32 17.51 -1.81
CA LEU A 225 2.51 16.44 -2.78
C LEU A 225 2.41 16.96 -4.21
N THR A 226 1.38 17.75 -4.51
CA THR A 226 1.18 18.38 -5.82
C THR A 226 2.41 19.19 -6.24
N ARG A 227 2.99 19.96 -5.31
CA ARG A 227 4.23 20.72 -5.58
C ARG A 227 5.47 19.83 -5.71
N ALA A 228 5.54 18.76 -4.93
CA ALA A 228 6.66 17.82 -5.01
C ALA A 228 6.68 17.14 -6.38
N VAL A 229 5.51 16.76 -6.92
CA VAL A 229 5.39 16.23 -8.28
C VAL A 229 5.83 17.27 -9.32
N ALA A 230 5.34 18.50 -9.22
CA ALA A 230 5.73 19.58 -10.13
C ALA A 230 7.25 19.76 -10.17
N ARG A 231 7.89 19.84 -9.02
CA ARG A 231 9.35 19.98 -8.91
C ARG A 231 10.10 18.78 -9.51
N ALA A 232 9.62 17.59 -9.25
CA ALA A 232 10.29 16.36 -9.75
C ALA A 232 10.19 16.22 -11.28
N LEU A 233 9.17 16.82 -11.90
CA LEU A 233 8.96 16.84 -13.35
C LEU A 233 9.43 18.15 -14.02
N ASP A 234 10.11 19.03 -13.28
CA ASP A 234 10.51 20.38 -13.75
C ASP A 234 9.35 21.13 -14.40
N HIS A 235 8.17 21.06 -13.77
CA HIS A 235 6.95 21.63 -14.26
C HIS A 235 6.41 22.69 -13.29
N GLY A 236 5.82 23.76 -13.84
CA GLY A 236 5.18 24.82 -13.07
C GLY A 236 3.69 24.87 -13.31
N TRP A 237 2.89 24.71 -12.28
CA TRP A 237 1.44 25.02 -12.34
C TRP A 237 1.02 25.91 -11.18
N ASP A 238 -0.06 26.64 -11.43
CA ASP A 238 -0.80 27.35 -10.41
C ASP A 238 -1.76 26.36 -9.74
N ILE A 239 -1.67 26.23 -8.42
CA ILE A 239 -2.52 25.34 -7.63
C ILE A 239 -3.72 26.14 -7.13
N TYR A 240 -4.92 25.64 -7.40
CA TYR A 240 -6.18 26.26 -6.98
C TYR A 240 -6.92 25.38 -5.99
N SER A 241 -7.30 25.97 -4.86
CA SER A 241 -8.25 25.35 -3.94
C SER A 241 -9.65 25.45 -4.52
N VAL A 242 -10.36 24.32 -4.54
CA VAL A 242 -11.80 24.25 -4.86
C VAL A 242 -12.54 23.49 -3.74
N PRO A 243 -13.88 23.64 -3.59
CA PRO A 243 -14.63 22.88 -2.60
C PRO A 243 -14.52 21.36 -2.81
N GLY A 244 -14.21 20.60 -1.75
CA GLY A 244 -13.95 19.16 -1.84
C GLY A 244 -15.15 18.32 -2.26
N HIS A 245 -16.38 18.80 -2.06
CA HIS A 245 -17.59 18.11 -2.54
C HIS A 245 -17.81 18.23 -4.06
N LEU A 246 -17.08 19.15 -4.75
CA LEU A 246 -17.17 19.36 -6.19
C LEU A 246 -16.03 18.70 -6.98
N TRP A 247 -14.89 18.45 -6.31
CA TRP A 247 -13.68 17.91 -6.95
C TRP A 247 -13.01 16.89 -6.07
N ARG A 248 -12.66 15.75 -6.64
CA ARG A 248 -11.96 14.67 -5.96
C ARG A 248 -10.60 14.41 -6.58
N THR A 249 -9.70 13.89 -5.76
CA THR A 249 -8.37 13.42 -6.15
C THR A 249 -8.12 12.06 -5.52
N PRO A 250 -7.12 11.30 -5.95
CA PRO A 250 -6.77 10.03 -5.29
C PRO A 250 -6.45 10.15 -3.79
N TYR A 251 -6.20 11.36 -3.31
CA TYR A 251 -5.89 11.65 -1.91
C TYR A 251 -6.88 12.69 -1.34
N ASP A 252 -8.16 12.35 -1.35
CA ASP A 252 -9.26 13.24 -0.98
C ASP A 252 -9.67 13.19 0.50
N HIS A 253 -8.93 12.44 1.32
CA HIS A 253 -9.15 12.38 2.77
C HIS A 253 -7.83 12.32 3.52
N THR A 254 -7.86 12.78 4.79
CA THR A 254 -6.70 12.67 5.67
C THR A 254 -6.51 11.23 6.14
N SER A 255 -5.30 10.72 5.92
CA SER A 255 -4.81 9.49 6.54
C SER A 255 -3.52 9.79 7.30
N PHE A 256 -3.48 9.43 8.59
CA PHE A 256 -2.29 9.63 9.42
C PHE A 256 -2.22 8.53 10.48
N TYR A 257 -1.28 7.61 10.31
CA TYR A 257 -1.11 6.43 11.18
C TYR A 257 0.02 6.61 12.17
N ASP A 258 -0.17 6.11 13.39
CA ASP A 258 0.88 6.08 14.40
C ASP A 258 1.87 4.94 14.11
N LEU A 259 3.14 5.29 14.00
CA LEU A 259 4.22 4.35 13.72
C LEU A 259 5.09 4.04 14.96
N ARG A 260 4.71 4.53 16.15
CA ARG A 260 5.53 4.33 17.37
C ARG A 260 5.76 2.87 17.68
N LYS A 261 4.74 2.03 17.54
CA LYS A 261 4.82 0.58 17.77
C LYS A 261 5.78 -0.09 16.80
N ALA A 262 5.67 0.19 15.50
CA ALA A 262 6.59 -0.31 14.49
C ALA A 262 8.03 0.16 14.73
N ARG A 263 8.24 1.41 15.12
CA ARG A 263 9.57 1.94 15.51
C ARG A 263 10.15 1.21 16.71
N ALA A 264 9.36 1.00 17.76
CA ALA A 264 9.82 0.39 19.01
C ALA A 264 10.08 -1.12 18.87
N HIS A 265 9.20 -1.85 18.19
CA HIS A 265 9.26 -3.30 18.14
C HIS A 265 10.07 -3.81 16.94
N LEU A 266 9.90 -3.18 15.77
CA LEU A 266 10.51 -3.60 14.52
C LEU A 266 11.79 -2.83 14.21
N ARG A 267 12.08 -1.74 14.93
CA ARG A 267 13.11 -0.75 14.60
C ARG A 267 12.90 -0.22 13.18
N TYR A 268 11.63 -0.03 12.81
CA TYR A 268 11.27 0.50 11.51
C TYR A 268 11.76 1.96 11.39
N ARG A 269 12.33 2.29 10.23
CA ARG A 269 12.71 3.64 9.78
C ARG A 269 12.66 3.65 8.26
N ASP A 270 12.27 4.77 7.69
CA ASP A 270 12.42 4.97 6.26
C ASP A 270 13.91 4.89 5.87
N ARG A 271 14.21 4.13 4.83
CA ARG A 271 15.52 4.06 4.20
C ARG A 271 15.67 5.07 3.07
N MET A 272 14.56 5.31 2.39
CA MET A 272 14.42 6.28 1.33
C MET A 272 13.44 7.35 1.78
N ILE A 273 13.84 8.60 1.66
CA ILE A 273 12.95 9.72 1.99
C ILE A 273 11.86 9.85 0.92
N PRO A 274 10.65 10.35 1.27
CA PRO A 274 9.52 10.42 0.35
C PRO A 274 9.81 11.16 -0.96
N ARG A 275 10.67 12.18 -0.93
CA ARG A 275 11.09 12.89 -2.15
C ARG A 275 11.76 11.96 -3.15
N ASP A 276 12.73 11.20 -2.71
CA ASP A 276 13.53 10.33 -3.60
C ASP A 276 12.66 9.16 -4.12
N GLY A 277 11.77 8.61 -3.28
CA GLY A 277 10.79 7.62 -3.70
C GLY A 277 9.80 8.15 -4.75
N LEU A 278 9.36 9.40 -4.58
CA LEU A 278 8.49 10.08 -5.53
C LEU A 278 9.21 10.33 -6.87
N GLU A 279 10.45 10.80 -6.84
CA GLU A 279 11.27 11.02 -8.05
C GLU A 279 11.46 9.72 -8.83
N LEU A 280 11.74 8.59 -8.15
CA LEU A 280 11.84 7.27 -8.81
C LEU A 280 10.51 6.82 -9.43
N THR A 281 9.41 7.06 -8.74
CA THR A 281 8.07 6.71 -9.22
C THR A 281 7.73 7.50 -10.49
N LEU A 282 7.97 8.82 -10.46
CA LEU A 282 7.69 9.70 -11.58
C LEU A 282 8.62 9.44 -12.77
N ALA A 283 9.91 9.17 -12.52
CA ALA A 283 10.84 8.77 -13.58
C ALA A 283 10.39 7.49 -14.30
N TRP A 284 9.86 6.52 -13.54
CA TRP A 284 9.27 5.32 -14.11
C TRP A 284 7.98 5.64 -14.90
N LEU A 285 7.09 6.48 -14.38
CA LEU A 285 5.85 6.87 -15.07
C LEU A 285 6.11 7.62 -16.39
N CYS A 286 7.20 8.38 -16.47
CA CYS A 286 7.60 9.03 -17.73
C CYS A 286 8.04 8.03 -18.79
N GLN A 287 8.57 6.87 -18.40
CA GLN A 287 8.98 5.78 -19.31
C GLN A 287 7.84 4.83 -19.62
N GLU A 288 6.97 4.59 -18.68
CA GLU A 288 5.85 3.64 -18.71
C GLU A 288 4.53 4.37 -18.37
N PRO A 289 4.09 5.32 -19.22
CA PRO A 289 2.89 6.10 -18.94
C PRO A 289 1.65 5.20 -18.91
N ARG A 290 0.67 5.58 -18.09
CA ARG A 290 -0.63 4.90 -18.07
C ARG A 290 -1.45 5.28 -19.29
N GLY A 291 -2.27 4.33 -19.76
CA GLY A 291 -3.18 4.55 -20.88
C GLY A 291 -4.30 5.56 -20.54
N ASP A 292 -5.05 5.94 -21.56
CA ASP A 292 -6.20 6.85 -21.40
C ASP A 292 -7.37 6.18 -20.65
N ASP A 293 -7.34 4.88 -20.50
CA ASP A 293 -8.28 4.07 -19.69
C ASP A 293 -7.96 4.04 -18.20
N TRP A 294 -6.89 4.75 -17.78
CA TRP A 294 -6.58 4.84 -16.35
C TRP A 294 -7.72 5.51 -15.58
N SER A 295 -8.14 4.86 -14.52
CA SER A 295 -9.24 5.30 -13.67
C SER A 295 -8.86 5.23 -12.19
N TRP A 296 -9.61 5.93 -11.37
CA TRP A 296 -9.47 5.87 -9.91
C TRP A 296 -10.85 5.65 -9.29
N PRO A 297 -10.97 4.79 -8.26
CA PRO A 297 -12.24 4.59 -7.58
C PRO A 297 -12.88 5.92 -7.15
N ASP A 298 -14.19 6.03 -7.33
CA ASP A 298 -14.99 7.20 -6.98
C ASP A 298 -14.62 8.52 -7.70
N ILE A 299 -13.89 8.46 -8.81
CA ILE A 299 -13.62 9.58 -9.72
C ILE A 299 -14.08 9.17 -11.11
N ASP A 300 -15.16 9.78 -11.62
CA ASP A 300 -15.77 9.41 -12.91
C ASP A 300 -14.82 9.61 -14.07
N ASP A 301 -14.29 10.83 -14.23
CA ASP A 301 -13.25 11.17 -15.19
C ASP A 301 -12.17 12.00 -14.49
N PRO A 302 -11.03 11.37 -14.17
CA PRO A 302 -9.94 12.08 -13.48
C PRO A 302 -9.24 13.12 -14.34
N PHE A 303 -9.51 13.15 -15.65
CA PHE A 303 -8.88 14.07 -16.62
C PHE A 303 -9.88 14.93 -17.37
N ASP A 304 -11.09 15.14 -16.84
CA ASP A 304 -12.03 16.14 -17.33
C ASP A 304 -11.50 17.56 -17.09
N TYR A 305 -10.62 18.01 -17.98
CA TYR A 305 -9.97 19.31 -17.88
C TYR A 305 -10.92 20.48 -18.15
N GLU A 306 -12.00 20.27 -18.87
CA GLU A 306 -13.04 21.31 -19.08
C GLU A 306 -13.75 21.57 -17.77
N ARG A 307 -14.19 20.54 -17.09
CA ARG A 307 -14.79 20.64 -15.76
C ARG A 307 -13.81 21.21 -14.74
N GLU A 308 -12.54 20.74 -14.72
CA GLU A 308 -11.51 21.26 -13.82
C GLU A 308 -11.33 22.78 -14.02
N ASN A 309 -11.22 23.25 -15.26
CA ASN A 309 -11.08 24.67 -15.56
C ASN A 309 -12.32 25.46 -15.14
N ALA A 310 -13.52 24.98 -15.45
CA ALA A 310 -14.78 25.63 -15.06
C ALA A 310 -14.87 25.79 -13.53
N LEU A 311 -14.53 24.74 -12.77
CA LEU A 311 -14.50 24.78 -11.31
C LEU A 311 -13.46 25.78 -10.78
N ILE A 312 -12.29 25.85 -11.39
CA ILE A 312 -11.25 26.81 -11.02
C ILE A 312 -11.75 28.25 -11.30
N ASP A 313 -12.39 28.48 -12.44
CA ASP A 313 -12.86 29.83 -12.82
C ASP A 313 -14.03 30.31 -11.94
N GLU A 314 -14.90 29.36 -11.49
CA GLU A 314 -16.08 29.73 -10.68
C GLU A 314 -15.76 29.74 -9.18
N HIS A 315 -14.97 28.80 -8.69
CA HIS A 315 -14.76 28.56 -7.25
C HIS A 315 -13.29 28.61 -6.82
N GLY A 316 -12.35 28.69 -7.78
CA GLY A 316 -10.93 28.53 -7.52
C GLY A 316 -10.33 29.70 -6.74
N ARG A 317 -9.64 29.36 -5.64
CA ARG A 317 -8.76 30.30 -4.93
C ARG A 317 -7.32 29.86 -5.12
N LYS A 318 -6.51 30.66 -5.79
CA LYS A 318 -5.08 30.38 -5.99
C LYS A 318 -4.38 30.25 -4.62
N LEU A 319 -3.59 29.22 -4.46
CA LEU A 319 -2.79 28.98 -3.27
C LEU A 319 -1.39 29.57 -3.45
N ASP A 320 -1.05 30.52 -2.60
CA ASP A 320 0.30 31.07 -2.49
C ASP A 320 1.12 30.15 -1.55
N LEU A 321 1.76 29.16 -2.11
CA LEU A 321 2.43 28.08 -1.34
C LEU A 321 3.93 28.10 -1.55
#